data_4ef9184c9a56c9eb8ace45242d7c2fd0
#
_entry.id   4ef9184c9a56c9eb8ace45242d7c2fd0
#
_cell.length_a   1.000
_cell.length_b   1.000
_cell.length_c   1.000
_cell.angle_alpha   90.00
_cell.angle_beta   90.00
_cell.angle_gamma   90.00
#
_symmetry.space_group_name_H-M   'P 1'
#
loop_
_entity.id
_entity.type
_entity.pdbx_description
1 polymer ?
#
loop_
_entity_poly.entity_id
_entity_poly.type
_entity_poly.pdbx_seq_one_letter_code
_entity_poly.pdbx_strand_id
1 'polypeptide(L)'
;MNEKILVVDDEKEIADLLEVYLKNDNYTVYKYYSGIEALKCIEETEIDLAILDIMLPDIDGFRICQKIREKFYFPVIMLTAKIEDGDKIMGLTIGADDYI
;
A
#
# COMPACT_ATOMS: atom_id res chain seq x y z
N MET A 1 -1.88 -18.13 9.95
CA MET A 1 -2.39 -18.24 8.57
C MET A 1 -1.68 -17.25 7.68
N ASN A 2 -1.67 -17.50 6.38
CA ASN A 2 -0.87 -16.68 5.47
C ASN A 2 -1.71 -15.55 4.88
N GLU A 3 -1.82 -14.46 5.63
CA GLU A 3 -2.46 -13.26 5.11
C GLU A 3 -1.68 -12.73 3.92
N LYS A 4 -2.38 -12.17 2.95
CA LYS A 4 -1.81 -11.63 1.73
C LYS A 4 -1.65 -10.13 1.88
N ILE A 5 -0.40 -9.68 1.80
CA ILE A 5 -0.06 -8.26 1.98
C ILE A 5 0.49 -7.70 0.68
N LEU A 6 -0.12 -6.62 0.22
CA LEU A 6 0.36 -5.87 -0.94
C LEU A 6 1.32 -4.79 -0.46
N VAL A 7 2.51 -4.75 -1.05
CA VAL A 7 3.52 -3.72 -0.75
C VAL A 7 3.82 -2.96 -2.03
N VAL A 8 3.65 -1.64 -2.00
CA VAL A 8 3.90 -0.78 -3.16
C VAL A 8 4.79 0.37 -2.78
N ASP A 9 6.01 0.38 -3.30
CA ASP A 9 6.99 1.43 -3.08
C ASP A 9 7.98 1.45 -4.23
N ASP A 10 8.22 2.60 -4.83
CA ASP A 10 9.16 2.72 -5.94
C ASP A 10 10.63 2.68 -5.49
N GLU A 11 10.89 2.89 -4.20
CA GLU A 11 12.20 2.67 -3.63
C GLU A 11 12.39 1.18 -3.36
N LYS A 12 13.13 0.52 -4.22
CA LYS A 12 13.31 -0.93 -4.18
C LYS A 12 13.86 -1.42 -2.84
N GLU A 13 14.78 -0.67 -2.24
CA GLU A 13 15.36 -1.05 -0.95
C GLU A 13 14.30 -1.15 0.14
N ILE A 14 13.36 -0.22 0.16
CA ILE A 14 12.28 -0.21 1.15
C ILE A 14 11.31 -1.35 0.89
N ALA A 15 10.87 -1.50 -0.35
CA ALA A 15 9.94 -2.57 -0.71
C ALA A 15 10.53 -3.95 -0.44
N ASP A 16 11.80 -4.15 -0.79
CA ASP A 16 12.48 -5.42 -0.59
C ASP A 16 12.67 -5.73 0.90
N LEU A 17 12.98 -4.70 1.69
CA LEU A 17 13.13 -4.86 3.14
C LEU A 17 11.81 -5.25 3.80
N LEU A 18 10.73 -4.59 3.43
CA LEU A 18 9.40 -4.94 3.93
C LEU A 18 9.03 -6.38 3.56
N GLU A 19 9.34 -6.77 2.34
CA GLU A 19 9.08 -8.15 1.90
C GLU A 19 9.79 -9.16 2.80
N VAL A 20 11.06 -8.93 3.10
CA VAL A 20 11.85 -9.83 3.95
C VAL A 20 11.22 -9.96 5.34
N TYR A 21 10.91 -8.84 5.98
CA TYR A 21 10.32 -8.86 7.31
C TYR A 21 8.95 -9.52 7.34
N LEU A 22 8.11 -9.23 6.37
CA LEU A 22 6.77 -9.79 6.33
C LEU A 22 6.80 -11.30 6.05
N LYS A 23 7.67 -11.73 5.16
CA LYS A 23 7.83 -13.17 4.89
C LYS A 23 8.35 -13.93 6.10
N ASN A 24 9.22 -13.30 6.90
CA ASN A 24 9.71 -13.92 8.13
C ASN A 24 8.59 -14.14 9.15
N ASP A 25 7.54 -13.34 9.09
CA ASP A 25 6.36 -13.47 9.94
C ASP A 25 5.25 -14.31 9.28
N ASN A 26 5.60 -15.05 8.23
CA ASN A 26 4.70 -15.99 7.54
C ASN A 26 3.59 -15.34 6.73
N TYR A 27 3.75 -14.09 6.33
CA TYR A 27 2.83 -13.45 5.39
C TYR A 27 3.18 -13.78 3.95
N THR A 28 2.17 -13.81 3.10
CA THR A 28 2.38 -13.87 1.66
C THR A 28 2.45 -12.44 1.14
N VAL A 29 3.52 -12.10 0.43
CA VAL A 29 3.78 -10.72 0.00
C VAL A 29 3.66 -10.58 -1.51
N TYR A 30 2.88 -9.61 -1.94
CA TYR A 30 2.80 -9.18 -3.34
C TYR A 30 3.45 -7.80 -3.41
N LYS A 31 4.63 -7.73 -3.99
CA LYS A 31 5.45 -6.52 -4.01
C LYS A 31 5.49 -5.93 -5.42
N TYR A 32 5.23 -4.64 -5.51
CA TYR A 32 5.29 -3.89 -6.76
C TYR A 32 6.00 -2.56 -6.55
N TYR A 33 6.55 -2.03 -7.62
CA TYR A 33 7.29 -0.76 -7.59
C TYR A 33 6.51 0.37 -8.25
N SER A 34 5.31 0.10 -8.76
CA SER A 34 4.45 1.11 -9.37
C SER A 34 2.99 0.92 -8.94
N GLY A 35 2.25 2.02 -8.98
CA GLY A 35 0.84 2.00 -8.58
C GLY A 35 -0.05 1.28 -9.58
N ILE A 36 0.25 1.38 -10.86
CA ILE A 36 -0.55 0.72 -11.90
C ILE A 36 -0.49 -0.80 -11.75
N GLU A 37 0.70 -1.35 -11.51
CA GLU A 37 0.86 -2.78 -11.27
C GLU A 37 0.12 -3.22 -10.01
N ALA A 38 0.15 -2.40 -8.97
CA ALA A 38 -0.55 -2.69 -7.72
C ALA A 38 -2.06 -2.75 -7.92
N LEU A 39 -2.62 -1.80 -8.65
CA LEU A 39 -4.05 -1.78 -8.95
C LEU A 39 -4.49 -3.02 -9.73
N LYS A 40 -3.66 -3.47 -10.65
CA LYS A 40 -3.92 -4.70 -11.39
C LYS A 40 -3.91 -5.92 -10.46
N CYS A 41 -2.96 -5.97 -9.54
CA CYS A 41 -2.87 -7.05 -8.56
C CYS A 41 -4.14 -7.15 -7.71
N ILE A 42 -4.66 -6.02 -7.27
CA ILE A 42 -5.86 -5.96 -6.44
C ILE A 42 -7.07 -6.55 -7.16
N GLU A 43 -7.17 -6.33 -8.47
CA GLU A 43 -8.28 -6.87 -9.26
C GLU A 43 -8.17 -8.39 -9.43
N GLU A 44 -6.97 -8.95 -9.39
CA GLU A 44 -6.72 -10.36 -9.68
C GLU A 44 -6.49 -11.20 -8.43
N THR A 45 -6.15 -10.58 -7.30
CA THR A 45 -5.73 -11.28 -6.08
C THR A 45 -6.46 -10.72 -4.87
N GLU A 46 -6.94 -11.61 -4.02
CA GLU A 46 -7.57 -11.21 -2.76
C GLU A 46 -6.50 -10.76 -1.78
N ILE A 47 -6.51 -9.49 -1.42
CA ILE A 47 -5.53 -8.87 -0.52
C ILE A 47 -6.16 -8.64 0.85
N ASP A 48 -5.39 -8.90 1.91
CA ASP A 48 -5.84 -8.71 3.29
C ASP A 48 -5.39 -7.38 3.89
N LEU A 49 -4.29 -6.82 3.39
CA LEU A 49 -3.76 -5.54 3.85
C LEU A 49 -2.85 -4.97 2.77
N ALA A 50 -2.86 -3.66 2.60
CA ALA A 50 -1.97 -2.97 1.67
C ALA A 50 -1.09 -1.96 2.41
N ILE A 51 0.20 -1.92 2.03
CA ILE A 51 1.16 -0.93 2.49
C ILE A 51 1.55 -0.14 1.23
N LEU A 52 1.20 1.13 1.19
CA LEU A 52 1.36 1.98 0.01
C LEU A 52 2.26 3.17 0.28
N ASP A 53 3.21 3.41 -0.61
CA ASP A 53 3.94 4.67 -0.61
C ASP A 53 3.04 5.76 -1.22
N ILE A 54 3.04 6.94 -0.62
CA ILE A 54 2.26 8.07 -1.13
C ILE A 54 2.87 8.60 -2.42
N MET A 55 4.19 8.67 -2.50
CA MET A 55 4.88 9.31 -3.61
C MET A 55 5.38 8.31 -4.64
N LEU A 56 4.45 7.75 -5.40
CA LEU A 56 4.78 6.85 -6.51
C LEU A 56 4.92 7.64 -7.81
N PRO A 57 5.73 7.15 -8.76
CA PRO A 57 6.01 7.91 -9.99
C PRO A 57 4.85 7.97 -10.98
N ASP A 58 3.93 7.02 -10.95
CA ASP A 58 2.85 6.93 -11.93
C ASP A 58 1.48 7.34 -11.40
N ILE A 59 1.16 6.95 -10.19
CA ILE A 59 -0.11 7.30 -9.55
C ILE A 59 0.16 7.42 -8.04
N ASP A 60 -0.27 8.50 -7.41
CA ASP A 60 0.02 8.71 -6.00
C ASP A 60 -0.77 7.74 -5.10
N GLY A 61 -0.23 7.50 -3.90
CA GLY A 61 -0.80 6.54 -2.97
C GLY A 61 -2.21 6.90 -2.50
N PHE A 62 -2.54 8.19 -2.39
CA PHE A 62 -3.89 8.61 -2.02
C PHE A 62 -4.91 8.17 -3.08
N ARG A 63 -4.53 8.30 -4.34
CA ARG A 63 -5.40 7.90 -5.44
C ARG A 63 -5.60 6.39 -5.50
N ILE A 64 -4.54 5.64 -5.22
CA ILE A 64 -4.63 4.18 -5.12
C ILE A 64 -5.59 3.80 -4.00
N CYS A 65 -5.45 4.43 -2.83
CA CYS A 65 -6.31 4.19 -1.68
C CYS A 65 -7.77 4.48 -2.02
N GLN A 66 -8.03 5.58 -2.70
CA GLN A 66 -9.37 5.94 -3.14
C GLN A 66 -9.97 4.87 -4.05
N LYS A 67 -9.19 4.38 -5.01
CA LYS A 67 -9.64 3.32 -5.92
C LYS A 67 -9.90 2.01 -5.18
N ILE A 68 -9.08 1.68 -4.20
CA ILE A 68 -9.29 0.50 -3.36
C ILE A 68 -10.64 0.61 -2.65
N ARG A 69 -10.95 1.76 -2.05
CA ARG A 69 -12.17 1.97 -1.29
C ARG A 69 -13.45 1.96 -2.13
N GLU A 70 -13.33 2.10 -3.43
CA GLU A 70 -14.48 1.96 -4.32
C GLU A 70 -15.04 0.52 -4.33
N LYS A 71 -14.18 -0.48 -4.11
CA LYS A 71 -14.55 -1.88 -4.25
C LYS A 71 -14.20 -2.76 -3.06
N PHE A 72 -13.26 -2.35 -2.21
CA PHE A 72 -12.67 -3.22 -1.18
C PHE A 72 -12.64 -2.54 0.18
N TYR A 73 -12.55 -3.36 1.23
CA TYR A 73 -12.56 -2.89 2.62
C TYR A 73 -11.33 -3.28 3.43
N PHE A 74 -10.32 -3.90 2.81
CA PHE A 74 -9.13 -4.29 3.57
C PHE A 74 -8.36 -3.08 4.08
N PRO A 75 -7.62 -3.21 5.20
CA PRO A 75 -6.85 -2.10 5.76
C PRO A 75 -5.76 -1.60 4.83
N VAL A 76 -5.52 -0.30 4.84
CA VAL A 76 -4.47 0.35 4.06
C VAL A 76 -3.60 1.19 4.98
N ILE A 77 -2.30 0.94 4.94
CA ILE A 77 -1.30 1.73 5.67
C ILE A 77 -0.52 2.55 4.65
N MET A 78 -0.45 3.86 4.88
CA MET A 78 0.31 4.76 4.01
C MET A 78 1.71 4.97 4.58
N LEU A 79 2.73 4.73 3.74
CA LEU A 79 4.11 5.01 4.09
C LEU A 79 4.49 6.38 3.58
N THR A 80 5.11 7.19 4.45
CA THR A 80 5.60 8.49 4.02
C THR A 80 6.72 8.98 4.93
N ALA A 81 7.80 9.46 4.32
CA ALA A 81 8.89 10.07 5.06
C ALA A 81 8.66 11.55 5.31
N LYS A 82 7.75 12.19 4.57
CA LYS A 82 7.55 13.62 4.60
C LYS A 82 6.10 13.99 4.35
N ILE A 83 5.22 13.59 5.25
CA ILE A 83 3.84 14.01 5.13
C ILE A 83 3.55 15.17 6.10
N GLU A 84 2.86 16.18 5.62
CA GLU A 84 2.37 17.26 6.47
C GLU A 84 0.99 16.87 7.02
N ASP A 85 0.61 17.49 8.13
CA ASP A 85 -0.65 17.17 8.78
C ASP A 85 -1.86 17.27 7.85
N GLY A 86 -1.86 18.24 6.95
CA GLY A 86 -2.94 18.39 5.97
C GLY A 86 -3.06 17.19 5.04
N ASP A 87 -1.94 16.67 4.57
CA ASP A 87 -1.92 15.50 3.71
C ASP A 87 -2.40 14.26 4.44
N LYS A 88 -2.01 14.12 5.70
CA LYS A 88 -2.43 13.03 6.54
C LYS A 88 -3.93 13.00 6.73
N ILE A 89 -4.52 14.16 6.99
CA ILE A 89 -5.97 14.31 7.13
C ILE A 89 -6.67 13.94 5.82
N MET A 90 -6.14 14.39 4.69
CA MET A 90 -6.69 14.06 3.39
C MET A 90 -6.68 12.56 3.13
N GLY A 91 -5.55 11.90 3.45
CA GLY A 91 -5.43 10.45 3.27
C GLY A 91 -6.43 9.67 4.09
N LEU A 92 -6.64 10.05 5.34
CA LEU A 92 -7.64 9.42 6.19
C LEU A 92 -9.05 9.64 5.65
N THR A 93 -9.33 10.82 5.09
CA THR A 93 -10.62 11.13 4.50
C THR A 93 -10.93 10.23 3.31
N ILE A 94 -9.94 9.91 2.48
CA ILE A 94 -10.14 9.04 1.32
C ILE A 94 -9.99 7.56 1.63
N GLY A 95 -9.74 7.19 2.87
CA GLY A 95 -9.89 5.82 3.33
C GLY A 95 -8.66 5.09 3.81
N ALA A 96 -7.53 5.76 4.02
CA ALA A 96 -6.38 5.13 4.64
C ALA A 96 -6.65 4.90 6.13
N ASP A 97 -6.21 3.75 6.64
CA ASP A 97 -6.45 3.39 8.04
C ASP A 97 -5.34 3.89 8.95
N ASP A 98 -4.15 4.07 8.44
CA ASP A 98 -3.02 4.53 9.24
C ASP A 98 -1.91 5.11 8.36
N TYR A 99 -0.98 5.81 9.03
CA TYR A 99 0.21 6.41 8.43
C TYR A 99 1.44 6.05 9.23
N ILE A 100 2.51 5.82 8.53
CA ILE A 100 3.80 5.55 9.15
C ILE A 100 4.84 6.52 8.62
#